data_d01cbe581ee7696bf5f951f762baba16
#
_entry.id   d01cbe581ee7696bf5f951f762baba16
#
_cell.length_a   1.000
_cell.length_b   1.000
_cell.length_c   1.000
_cell.angle_alpha   90.00
_cell.angle_beta   90.00
_cell.angle_gamma   90.00
#
_symmetry.space_group_name_H-M   'P 1'
#
loop_
_entity.id
_entity.type
_entity.pdbx_description
1 polymer ?
#
loop_
_entity_poly.entity_id
_entity_poly.type
_entity_poly.pdbx_seq_one_letter_code
_entity_poly.pdbx_strand_id
1 'polypeptide(L)'
;MTVRLFAMTCGWMTMPLRAFLDGQDGEIRLPVPCYLIKHSKGMVLFDSGLNTDLQQPESERNQLITRRFRPEFIAGEELTARLSRCEVDVAKVRYLINSHLHFDHSGGNRQVTNARLIVQQREWTAAHEPDLIQSNGFALEDYDHGHDLDLIN
;
A
#
# COMPACT_ATOMS: atom_id res chain seq x y z
N MET A 1 13.52 -1.43 26.46
CA MET A 1 13.41 -1.15 25.01
C MET A 1 11.99 -0.65 24.76
N THR A 2 11.85 0.50 24.12
CA THR A 2 10.51 1.03 23.81
C THR A 2 10.22 0.83 22.34
N VAL A 3 9.12 0.14 22.01
CA VAL A 3 8.56 0.04 20.67
C VAL A 3 7.44 1.07 20.57
N ARG A 4 7.42 1.85 19.50
CA ARG A 4 6.35 2.80 19.21
C ARG A 4 5.70 2.43 17.89
N LEU A 5 4.37 2.31 17.89
CA LEU A 5 3.54 2.08 16.72
C LEU A 5 2.79 3.37 16.37
N PHE A 6 2.84 3.76 15.09
CA PHE A 6 2.06 4.83 14.52
C PHE A 6 1.13 4.25 13.46
N ALA A 7 -0.16 4.42 13.64
CA ALA A 7 -1.15 4.10 12.62
C ALA A 7 -1.37 5.37 11.77
N MET A 8 -1.25 5.24 10.47
CA MET A 8 -1.41 6.32 9.49
C MET A 8 -2.51 5.95 8.51
N THR A 9 -3.24 6.92 8.03
CA THR A 9 -4.20 6.74 6.93
C THR A 9 -3.62 7.38 5.68
N CYS A 10 -3.34 6.56 4.66
CA CYS A 10 -2.74 6.96 3.40
C CYS A 10 -3.79 6.99 2.27
N GLY A 11 -4.85 7.76 2.49
CA GLY A 11 -6.02 7.84 1.64
C GLY A 11 -7.20 7.02 2.16
N TRP A 12 -8.31 7.08 1.42
CA TRP A 12 -9.56 6.40 1.71
C TRP A 12 -10.08 5.74 0.43
N MET A 13 -10.93 4.74 0.59
CA MET A 13 -11.64 4.11 -0.52
C MET A 13 -13.09 3.93 -0.16
N THR A 14 -13.98 4.22 -1.11
CA THR A 14 -15.39 3.89 -1.02
C THR A 14 -15.72 2.79 -2.02
N MET A 15 -16.38 1.74 -1.55
CA MET A 15 -16.72 0.59 -2.38
C MET A 15 -18.08 0.01 -1.98
N PRO A 16 -18.72 -0.79 -2.86
CA PRO A 16 -19.98 -1.43 -2.54
C PRO A 16 -19.84 -2.35 -1.32
N LEU A 17 -20.79 -2.24 -0.37
CA LEU A 17 -20.80 -3.05 0.86
C LEU A 17 -20.85 -4.56 0.57
N ARG A 18 -21.51 -4.95 -0.53
CA ARG A 18 -21.56 -6.35 -0.99
C ARG A 18 -20.20 -6.98 -1.31
N ALA A 19 -19.13 -6.17 -1.46
CA ALA A 19 -17.77 -6.70 -1.62
C ALA A 19 -17.24 -7.37 -0.34
N PHE A 20 -17.85 -7.10 0.80
CA PHE A 20 -17.47 -7.64 2.12
C PHE A 20 -18.57 -8.48 2.78
N LEU A 21 -19.82 -8.11 2.52
CA LEU A 21 -20.99 -8.72 3.18
C LEU A 21 -22.02 -9.09 2.11
N ASP A 22 -22.12 -10.39 1.84
CA ASP A 22 -23.08 -10.93 0.89
C ASP A 22 -24.51 -10.47 1.21
N GLY A 23 -25.24 -10.08 0.17
CA GLY A 23 -26.63 -9.68 0.27
C GLY A 23 -26.87 -8.32 0.94
N GLN A 24 -25.83 -7.56 1.23
CA GLN A 24 -25.97 -6.20 1.76
C GLN A 24 -25.80 -5.16 0.66
N ASP A 25 -26.77 -4.28 0.57
CA ASP A 25 -26.73 -3.11 -0.33
C ASP A 25 -26.10 -1.91 0.38
N GLY A 26 -25.63 -0.94 -0.42
CA GLY A 26 -25.02 0.28 0.06
C GLY A 26 -23.52 0.33 -0.20
N GLU A 27 -22.87 1.28 0.45
CA GLU A 27 -21.45 1.56 0.29
C GLU A 27 -20.76 1.62 1.65
N ILE A 28 -19.48 1.28 1.67
CA ILE A 28 -18.61 1.45 2.83
C ILE A 28 -17.41 2.30 2.46
N ARG A 29 -17.05 3.22 3.33
CA ARG A 29 -15.84 4.04 3.23
C ARG A 29 -14.81 3.52 4.23
N LEU A 30 -13.66 3.10 3.71
CA LEU A 30 -12.58 2.48 4.49
C LEU A 30 -11.31 3.34 4.40
N PRO A 31 -10.56 3.47 5.51
CA PRO A 31 -9.23 4.04 5.46
C PRO A 31 -8.28 3.07 4.76
N VAL A 32 -7.25 3.61 4.10
CA VAL A 32 -6.10 2.84 3.62
C VAL A 32 -4.99 2.93 4.67
N PRO A 33 -4.82 1.92 5.52
CA PRO A 33 -3.92 1.99 6.66
C PRO A 33 -2.48 1.68 6.26
N CYS A 34 -1.55 2.40 6.89
CA CYS A 34 -0.13 2.07 6.91
C CYS A 34 0.37 2.18 8.34
N TYR A 35 1.32 1.35 8.72
CA TYR A 35 1.82 1.35 10.09
C TYR A 35 3.34 1.53 10.11
N LEU A 36 3.79 2.51 10.90
CA LEU A 36 5.20 2.69 11.18
C LEU A 36 5.52 2.15 12.57
N ILE A 37 6.49 1.24 12.63
CA ILE A 37 7.02 0.69 13.87
C ILE A 37 8.43 1.27 14.08
N LYS A 38 8.60 2.10 15.10
CA LYS A 38 9.91 2.60 15.53
C LYS A 38 10.47 1.71 16.64
N HIS A 39 11.63 1.13 16.38
CA HIS A 39 12.39 0.33 17.34
C HIS A 39 13.85 0.78 17.38
N SER A 40 14.55 0.55 18.48
CA SER A 40 15.98 0.92 18.62
C SER A 40 16.91 0.25 17.60
N LYS A 41 16.49 -0.88 17.03
CA LYS A 41 17.24 -1.61 15.99
C LYS A 41 16.90 -1.18 14.55
N GLY A 42 15.93 -0.32 14.36
CA GLY A 42 15.51 0.14 13.04
C GLY A 42 14.03 0.45 12.95
N MET A 43 13.62 1.00 11.82
CA MET A 43 12.22 1.32 11.51
C MET A 43 11.68 0.35 10.49
N VAL A 44 10.43 -0.05 10.71
CA VAL A 44 9.68 -0.96 9.84
C VAL A 44 8.39 -0.27 9.43
N LEU A 45 8.08 -0.31 8.13
CA LEU A 45 6.75 -0.02 7.61
C LEU A 45 6.00 -1.34 7.40
N PHE A 46 4.72 -1.32 7.71
CA PHE A 46 3.78 -2.37 7.34
C PHE A 46 2.72 -1.75 6.45
N ASP A 47 2.70 -2.16 5.19
CA ASP A 47 2.02 -1.58 4.05
C ASP A 47 2.42 -0.14 3.75
N SER A 48 2.17 0.31 2.53
CA SER A 48 2.63 1.61 2.02
C SER A 48 1.51 2.50 1.48
N GLY A 49 0.29 1.98 1.36
CA GLY A 49 -0.87 2.73 0.90
C GLY A 49 -0.97 2.85 -0.61
N LEU A 50 -1.65 3.91 -1.04
CA LEU A 50 -1.99 4.16 -2.44
C LEU A 50 -0.80 4.72 -3.24
N ASN A 51 -0.80 4.42 -4.53
CA ASN A 51 0.12 5.03 -5.49
C ASN A 51 -0.26 6.50 -5.75
N THR A 52 0.74 7.40 -5.75
CA THR A 52 0.53 8.84 -5.96
C THR A 52 -0.08 9.20 -7.32
N ASP A 53 -0.03 8.30 -8.30
CA ASP A 53 -0.71 8.49 -9.58
C ASP A 53 -2.23 8.62 -9.40
N LEU A 54 -2.79 8.05 -8.32
CA LEU A 54 -4.21 8.19 -7.96
C LEU A 54 -4.60 9.58 -7.46
N GLN A 55 -3.63 10.44 -7.16
CA GLN A 55 -3.87 11.88 -6.90
C GLN A 55 -4.12 12.67 -8.18
N GLN A 56 -3.92 12.05 -9.35
CA GLN A 56 -4.10 12.67 -10.67
C GLN A 56 -5.37 12.11 -11.32
N PRO A 57 -6.48 12.86 -11.37
CA PRO A 57 -7.75 12.38 -11.91
C PRO A 57 -7.67 11.87 -13.36
N GLU A 58 -6.79 12.49 -14.15
CA GLU A 58 -6.60 12.20 -15.57
C GLU A 58 -5.76 10.93 -15.82
N SER A 59 -5.13 10.34 -14.80
CA SER A 59 -4.33 9.15 -14.99
C SER A 59 -5.19 7.97 -15.43
N GLU A 60 -4.70 7.22 -16.42
CA GLU A 60 -5.37 6.01 -16.92
C GLU A 60 -5.64 5.00 -15.79
N ARG A 61 -4.68 4.89 -14.88
CA ARG A 61 -4.80 4.07 -13.68
C ARG A 61 -5.97 4.51 -12.78
N ASN A 62 -6.09 5.81 -12.53
CA ASN A 62 -7.20 6.35 -11.73
C ASN A 62 -8.55 5.98 -12.38
N GLN A 63 -8.67 6.15 -13.69
CA GLN A 63 -9.89 5.79 -14.43
C GLN A 63 -10.24 4.30 -14.32
N LEU A 64 -9.26 3.40 -14.31
CA LEU A 64 -9.49 1.96 -14.15
C LEU A 64 -9.94 1.61 -12.73
N ILE A 65 -9.27 2.15 -11.73
CA ILE A 65 -9.56 1.86 -10.32
C ILE A 65 -10.90 2.47 -9.90
N THR A 66 -11.23 3.69 -10.33
CA THR A 66 -12.47 4.38 -9.98
C THR A 66 -13.74 3.70 -10.51
N ARG A 67 -13.63 2.79 -11.46
CA ARG A 67 -14.76 1.96 -11.91
C ARG A 67 -15.27 0.99 -10.84
N ARG A 68 -14.39 0.54 -9.94
CA ARG A 68 -14.70 -0.45 -8.88
C ARG A 68 -14.59 0.14 -7.49
N PHE A 69 -13.60 1.00 -7.30
CA PHE A 69 -13.26 1.64 -6.04
C PHE A 69 -13.23 3.14 -6.26
N ARG A 70 -13.68 3.92 -5.31
CA ARG A 70 -13.57 5.37 -5.37
C ARG A 70 -12.50 5.82 -4.38
N PRO A 71 -11.23 5.93 -4.81
CA PRO A 71 -10.18 6.43 -3.96
C PRO A 71 -10.40 7.92 -3.69
N GLU A 72 -10.24 8.30 -2.43
CA GLU A 72 -10.17 9.67 -1.97
C GLU A 72 -8.74 9.85 -1.45
N PHE A 73 -7.88 10.40 -2.28
CA PHE A 73 -6.45 10.47 -2.02
C PHE A 73 -5.90 11.81 -2.55
N ILE A 74 -5.61 12.73 -1.65
CA ILE A 74 -5.14 14.07 -1.97
C ILE A 74 -3.67 14.26 -1.58
N ALA A 75 -3.02 15.27 -2.15
CA ALA A 75 -1.65 15.66 -1.79
C ALA A 75 -1.52 15.88 -0.27
N GLY A 76 -0.46 15.34 0.32
CA GLY A 76 -0.23 15.33 1.76
C GLY A 76 -0.79 14.11 2.49
N GLU A 77 -1.41 13.16 1.77
CA GLU A 77 -1.85 11.87 2.30
C GLU A 77 -0.94 10.72 1.88
N GLU A 78 -0.02 10.94 0.94
CA GLU A 78 0.97 9.95 0.53
C GLU A 78 1.91 9.56 1.68
N LEU A 79 2.50 8.38 1.57
CA LEU A 79 3.34 7.76 2.59
C LEU A 79 4.43 8.71 3.11
N THR A 80 5.16 9.39 2.21
CA THR A 80 6.24 10.31 2.60
C THR A 80 5.74 11.48 3.42
N ALA A 81 4.60 12.06 3.09
CA ALA A 81 3.99 13.13 3.88
C ALA A 81 3.53 12.64 5.26
N ARG A 82 2.97 11.43 5.33
CA ARG A 82 2.58 10.81 6.61
C ARG A 82 3.79 10.53 7.50
N LEU A 83 4.88 10.02 6.92
CA LEU A 83 6.14 9.80 7.65
C LEU A 83 6.75 11.11 8.15
N SER A 84 6.73 12.16 7.34
CA SER A 84 7.18 13.51 7.76
C SER A 84 6.42 14.02 8.98
N ARG A 85 5.10 13.80 9.07
CA ARG A 85 4.29 14.16 10.25
C ARG A 85 4.68 13.36 11.50
N CYS A 86 5.27 12.19 11.32
CA CYS A 86 5.84 11.38 12.39
C CYS A 86 7.31 11.72 12.68
N GLU A 87 7.84 12.81 12.08
CA GLU A 87 9.25 13.21 12.17
C GLU A 87 10.20 12.09 11.72
N VAL A 88 9.85 11.43 10.61
CA VAL A 88 10.61 10.35 10.02
C VAL A 88 11.00 10.68 8.59
N ASP A 89 12.29 10.64 8.34
CA ASP A 89 12.84 10.59 7.00
C ASP A 89 12.64 9.20 6.42
N VAL A 90 12.02 9.11 5.24
CA VAL A 90 11.75 7.84 4.54
C VAL A 90 13.03 7.05 4.30
N ALA A 91 14.17 7.72 4.06
CA ALA A 91 15.46 7.08 3.86
C ALA A 91 15.96 6.27 5.07
N LYS A 92 15.39 6.51 6.26
CA LYS A 92 15.74 5.77 7.48
C LYS A 92 14.89 4.52 7.71
N VAL A 93 13.88 4.29 6.87
CA VAL A 93 13.08 3.06 6.91
C VAL A 93 13.94 1.93 6.35
N ARG A 94 14.13 0.87 7.15
CA ARG A 94 15.00 -0.26 6.80
C ARG A 94 14.25 -1.43 6.19
N TYR A 95 13.00 -1.60 6.60
CA TYR A 95 12.16 -2.73 6.20
C TYR A 95 10.78 -2.23 5.82
N LEU A 96 10.28 -2.74 4.70
CA LEU A 96 8.91 -2.61 4.26
C LEU A 96 8.31 -4.01 4.23
N ILE A 97 7.24 -4.23 4.95
CA ILE A 97 6.49 -5.48 4.94
C ILE A 97 5.18 -5.21 4.22
N ASN A 98 4.89 -5.94 3.15
CA ASN A 98 3.56 -5.92 2.57
C ASN A 98 2.75 -7.13 3.05
N SER A 99 1.55 -6.84 3.57
CA SER A 99 0.57 -7.86 3.92
C SER A 99 0.17 -8.67 2.68
N HIS A 100 -0.02 -7.98 1.57
CA HIS A 100 -0.22 -8.48 0.23
C HIS A 100 0.04 -7.37 -0.80
N LEU A 101 -0.04 -7.66 -2.11
CA LEU A 101 0.42 -6.76 -3.16
C LEU A 101 -0.69 -6.06 -3.94
N HIS A 102 -1.90 -5.87 -3.36
CA HIS A 102 -2.90 -5.01 -3.95
C HIS A 102 -2.53 -3.53 -3.85
N PHE A 103 -3.10 -2.73 -4.75
CA PHE A 103 -2.76 -1.32 -4.99
C PHE A 103 -2.92 -0.42 -3.76
N ASP A 104 -3.78 -0.76 -2.83
CA ASP A 104 -4.04 -0.03 -1.57
C ASP A 104 -3.11 -0.41 -0.43
N HIS A 105 -2.29 -1.45 -0.62
CA HIS A 105 -1.28 -1.91 0.34
C HIS A 105 0.16 -1.68 -0.13
N SER A 106 0.40 -1.79 -1.44
CA SER A 106 1.74 -1.71 -2.02
C SER A 106 1.98 -0.46 -2.89
N GLY A 107 0.94 0.32 -3.18
CA GLY A 107 1.03 1.45 -4.11
C GLY A 107 2.05 2.53 -3.74
N GLY A 108 2.38 2.65 -2.46
CA GLY A 108 3.41 3.57 -1.98
C GLY A 108 4.83 3.00 -1.97
N ASN A 109 5.06 1.74 -2.37
CA ASN A 109 6.38 1.08 -2.31
C ASN A 109 7.47 1.87 -3.05
N ARG A 110 7.11 2.50 -4.18
CA ARG A 110 8.01 3.35 -4.97
C ARG A 110 8.63 4.51 -4.18
N GLN A 111 8.01 4.91 -3.07
CA GLN A 111 8.48 6.02 -2.22
C GLN A 111 9.54 5.58 -1.20
N VAL A 112 9.80 4.27 -1.06
CA VAL A 112 10.66 3.70 -0.02
C VAL A 112 11.58 2.60 -0.56
N THR A 113 12.08 2.76 -1.77
CA THR A 113 12.91 1.78 -2.50
C THR A 113 14.24 1.44 -1.81
N ASN A 114 14.67 2.24 -0.83
CA ASN A 114 15.84 1.96 0.00
C ASN A 114 15.60 0.89 1.07
N ALA A 115 14.35 0.55 1.36
CA ALA A 115 14.01 -0.47 2.35
C ALA A 115 14.08 -1.87 1.72
N ARG A 116 14.43 -2.88 2.54
CA ARG A 116 14.24 -4.27 2.18
C ARG A 116 12.75 -4.59 2.19
N LEU A 117 12.24 -5.10 1.06
CA LEU A 117 10.85 -5.53 0.94
C LEU A 117 10.69 -6.96 1.42
N ILE A 118 9.81 -7.15 2.39
CA ILE A 118 9.46 -8.46 2.96
C ILE A 118 8.03 -8.78 2.55
N VAL A 119 7.84 -9.91 1.90
CA VAL A 119 6.52 -10.37 1.44
C VAL A 119 6.49 -11.91 1.40
N GLN A 120 5.30 -12.49 1.49
CA GLN A 120 5.18 -13.95 1.36
C GLN A 120 5.56 -14.40 -0.04
N GLN A 121 6.35 -15.48 -0.15
CA GLN A 121 6.78 -16.03 -1.44
C GLN A 121 5.60 -16.37 -2.33
N ARG A 122 4.54 -16.96 -1.79
CA ARG A 122 3.34 -17.29 -2.56
C ARG A 122 2.64 -16.06 -3.13
N GLU A 123 2.60 -14.95 -2.38
CA GLU A 123 2.03 -13.69 -2.83
C GLU A 123 2.86 -13.08 -3.96
N TRP A 124 4.18 -13.02 -3.78
CA TRP A 124 5.10 -12.54 -4.80
C TRP A 124 4.99 -13.35 -6.09
N THR A 125 4.95 -14.69 -5.98
CA THR A 125 4.80 -15.57 -7.14
C THR A 125 3.47 -15.32 -7.86
N ALA A 126 2.35 -15.27 -7.12
CA ALA A 126 1.03 -15.00 -7.69
C ALA A 126 0.95 -13.63 -8.37
N ALA A 127 1.57 -12.61 -7.77
CA ALA A 127 1.60 -11.25 -8.30
C ALA A 127 2.49 -11.07 -9.55
N HIS A 128 3.24 -12.09 -9.96
CA HIS A 128 4.04 -12.13 -11.19
C HIS A 128 3.52 -13.14 -12.23
N GLU A 129 2.47 -13.89 -11.89
CA GLU A 129 1.82 -14.81 -12.81
C GLU A 129 0.84 -14.05 -13.73
N PRO A 130 1.02 -14.02 -15.06
CA PRO A 130 0.24 -13.19 -15.97
C PRO A 130 -1.28 -13.35 -15.83
N ASP A 131 -1.77 -14.58 -15.69
CA ASP A 131 -3.21 -14.87 -15.55
C ASP A 131 -3.75 -14.34 -14.21
N LEU A 132 -2.95 -14.38 -13.14
CA LEU A 132 -3.33 -13.92 -11.82
C LEU A 132 -3.23 -12.39 -11.69
N ILE A 133 -2.28 -11.75 -12.37
CA ILE A 133 -2.20 -10.28 -12.44
C ILE A 133 -3.54 -9.72 -12.92
N GLN A 134 -4.04 -10.22 -14.04
CA GLN A 134 -5.27 -9.73 -14.63
C GLN A 134 -6.50 -10.05 -13.77
N SER A 135 -6.61 -11.27 -13.26
CA SER A 135 -7.81 -11.73 -12.54
C SER A 135 -7.91 -11.16 -11.13
N ASN A 136 -6.78 -10.95 -10.45
CA ASN A 136 -6.73 -10.48 -9.06
C ASN A 136 -6.45 -8.99 -8.91
N GLY A 137 -6.20 -8.26 -10.01
CA GLY A 137 -5.98 -6.81 -9.98
C GLY A 137 -4.64 -6.40 -9.39
N PHE A 138 -3.62 -7.25 -9.52
CA PHE A 138 -2.25 -6.86 -9.25
C PHE A 138 -1.74 -5.86 -10.29
N ALA A 139 -0.78 -5.05 -9.92
CA ALA A 139 -0.16 -4.07 -10.81
C ALA A 139 1.34 -3.94 -10.48
N LEU A 140 2.20 -4.43 -11.38
CA LEU A 140 3.67 -4.44 -11.18
C LEU A 140 4.22 -3.07 -10.81
N GLU A 141 3.63 -2.00 -11.37
CA GLU A 141 3.98 -0.62 -11.07
C GLU A 141 3.73 -0.18 -9.62
N ASP A 142 3.14 -1.03 -8.78
CA ASP A 142 2.97 -0.75 -7.35
C ASP A 142 4.07 -1.36 -6.48
N TYR A 143 4.65 -2.47 -6.88
CA TYR A 143 5.55 -3.23 -6.00
C TYR A 143 6.87 -3.67 -6.62
N ASP A 144 7.00 -3.75 -7.95
CA ASP A 144 8.25 -4.20 -8.59
C ASP A 144 9.15 -3.00 -8.93
N HIS A 145 9.84 -2.50 -7.90
CA HIS A 145 10.73 -1.32 -7.99
C HIS A 145 12.19 -1.66 -7.73
N GLY A 146 12.59 -2.93 -7.77
CA GLY A 146 13.97 -3.35 -7.55
C GLY A 146 14.44 -3.27 -6.10
N HIS A 147 13.53 -3.43 -5.14
CA HIS A 147 13.88 -3.55 -3.74
C HIS A 147 14.82 -4.75 -3.48
N ASP A 148 15.68 -4.63 -2.46
CA ASP A 148 16.27 -5.81 -1.84
C ASP A 148 15.14 -6.66 -1.24
N LEU A 149 14.93 -7.87 -1.79
CA LEU A 149 13.74 -8.68 -1.58
C LEU A 149 14.01 -9.80 -0.58
N ASP A 150 13.12 -9.97 0.38
CA ASP A 150 13.12 -11.06 1.36
C ASP A 150 11.78 -11.80 1.31
N LEU A 151 11.77 -12.96 0.67
CA LEU A 151 10.60 -13.80 0.50
C LEU A 151 10.47 -14.76 1.68
N ILE A 152 9.37 -14.64 2.42
CA ILE A 152 9.09 -15.48 3.59
C ILE A 152 7.98 -16.51 3.28
N ASN A 153 8.04 -17.65 3.97
CA ASN A 153 7.03 -18.71 3.91
C ASN A 153 5.95 -18.54 4.96
#